data_31f4b0cd3c1248fb29c16cabdd94cfbc
#
_entry.id   31f4b0cd3c1248fb29c16cabdd94cfbc
#
_cell.length_a   1.000
_cell.length_b   1.000
_cell.length_c   1.000
_cell.angle_alpha   90.00
_cell.angle_beta   90.00
_cell.angle_gamma   90.00
#
_symmetry.space_group_name_H-M   'P 1'
#
loop_
_entity.id
_entity.type
_entity.pdbx_description
1 polymer ?
#
loop_
_entity_poly.entity_id
_entity_poly.type
_entity_poly.pdbx_seq_one_letter_code
_entity_poly.pdbx_strand_id
1 'polypeptide(L)'
;MQNLSYVDENEGQAWLNFLEQLDRVEPYLGDLKENLDHLRRPKRSLIVNIPVKMDDGTVRHFEGFRVQHSITRGPGKGGVRFHPDVNLNEVMALAGWMTIKCAALNLPFGGAKGGVRVDPTTLSKNELERLTRRYTTEINLICLLYTSDAADEATIV
;
A
#
# COMPACT_ATOMS: atom_id res chain seq x y z
N MET A 1 -3.01 -15.83 -17.58
CA MET A 1 -2.39 -14.71 -16.84
C MET A 1 -1.02 -15.14 -16.35
N GLN A 2 0.04 -14.34 -16.55
CA GLN A 2 1.30 -14.60 -15.85
C GLN A 2 1.13 -14.08 -14.42
N ASN A 3 1.15 -14.98 -13.44
CA ASN A 3 1.21 -14.59 -12.04
C ASN A 3 2.47 -13.76 -11.78
N LEU A 4 2.33 -12.69 -11.02
CA LEU A 4 3.47 -11.91 -10.59
C LEU A 4 4.33 -12.78 -9.66
N SER A 5 5.64 -12.89 -9.92
CA SER A 5 6.54 -13.81 -9.20
C SER A 5 6.68 -13.52 -7.69
N TYR A 6 6.23 -12.36 -7.24
CA TYR A 6 6.27 -11.92 -5.84
C TYR A 6 4.91 -12.01 -5.13
N VAL A 7 3.89 -12.60 -5.78
CA VAL A 7 2.60 -12.89 -5.16
C VAL A 7 2.67 -14.28 -4.54
N ASP A 8 2.57 -14.35 -3.22
CA ASP A 8 2.41 -15.62 -2.51
C ASP A 8 0.94 -16.05 -2.60
N GLU A 9 0.69 -17.18 -3.25
CA GLU A 9 -0.66 -17.72 -3.44
C GLU A 9 -1.33 -18.10 -2.10
N ASN A 10 -0.54 -18.45 -1.09
CA ASN A 10 -1.07 -18.80 0.23
C ASN A 10 -1.49 -17.57 1.06
N GLU A 11 -0.86 -16.42 0.82
CA GLU A 11 -1.19 -15.14 1.46
C GLU A 11 -1.96 -14.19 0.53
N GLY A 12 -2.18 -14.60 -0.73
CA GLY A 12 -2.57 -13.73 -1.86
C GLY A 12 -4.07 -13.47 -2.02
N GLN A 13 -4.95 -14.01 -1.16
CA GLN A 13 -6.40 -13.97 -1.39
C GLN A 13 -6.94 -12.56 -1.67
N ALA A 14 -6.46 -11.53 -0.97
CA ALA A 14 -6.94 -10.17 -1.17
C ALA A 14 -6.61 -9.64 -2.60
N TRP A 15 -5.39 -9.90 -3.09
CA TRP A 15 -4.99 -9.51 -4.44
C TRP A 15 -5.75 -10.30 -5.51
N LEU A 16 -5.92 -11.60 -5.32
CA LEU A 16 -6.71 -12.45 -6.23
C LEU A 16 -8.16 -11.97 -6.32
N ASN A 17 -8.79 -11.64 -5.19
CA ASN A 17 -10.15 -11.09 -5.16
C ASN A 17 -10.24 -9.76 -5.94
N PHE A 18 -9.23 -8.90 -5.85
CA PHE A 18 -9.18 -7.68 -6.66
C PHE A 18 -9.10 -7.98 -8.15
N LEU A 19 -8.26 -8.94 -8.57
CA LEU A 19 -8.15 -9.36 -9.96
C LEU A 19 -9.44 -9.98 -10.49
N GLU A 20 -10.10 -10.83 -9.70
CA GLU A 20 -11.42 -11.39 -10.07
C GLU A 20 -12.48 -10.31 -10.26
N GLN A 21 -12.45 -9.23 -9.47
CA GLN A 21 -13.36 -8.10 -9.67
C GLN A 21 -13.11 -7.41 -11.01
N LEU A 22 -11.85 -7.27 -11.43
CA LEU A 22 -11.51 -6.72 -12.74
C LEU A 22 -11.99 -7.65 -13.87
N ASP A 23 -11.82 -8.98 -13.71
CA ASP A 23 -12.30 -9.98 -14.68
C ASP A 23 -13.80 -9.90 -14.88
N ARG A 24 -14.58 -9.68 -13.82
CA ARG A 24 -16.05 -9.51 -13.90
C ARG A 24 -16.47 -8.25 -14.65
N VAL A 25 -15.65 -7.22 -14.66
CA VAL A 25 -15.94 -5.96 -15.35
C VAL A 25 -15.49 -5.98 -16.80
N GLU A 26 -14.50 -6.79 -17.17
CA GLU A 26 -13.91 -6.87 -18.51
C GLU A 26 -14.94 -6.97 -19.65
N PRO A 27 -16.01 -7.82 -19.58
CA PRO A 27 -16.99 -7.95 -20.65
C PRO A 27 -17.78 -6.66 -20.95
N TYR A 28 -17.81 -5.72 -20.01
CA TYR A 28 -18.59 -4.47 -20.13
C TYR A 28 -17.75 -3.30 -20.68
N LEU A 29 -16.44 -3.49 -20.90
CA LEU A 29 -15.52 -2.39 -21.25
C LEU A 29 -15.38 -2.18 -22.77
N GLY A 30 -15.83 -3.12 -23.61
CA GLY A 30 -15.67 -3.02 -25.06
C GLY A 30 -14.22 -2.78 -25.46
N ASP A 31 -13.98 -1.70 -26.21
CA ASP A 31 -12.63 -1.35 -26.69
C ASP A 31 -11.66 -0.93 -25.58
N LEU A 32 -12.17 -0.61 -24.38
CA LEU A 32 -11.35 -0.21 -23.22
C LEU A 32 -10.71 -1.39 -22.48
N LYS A 33 -11.05 -2.62 -22.85
CA LYS A 33 -10.53 -3.84 -22.18
C LYS A 33 -9.01 -3.92 -22.16
N GLU A 34 -8.34 -3.41 -23.19
CA GLU A 34 -6.86 -3.40 -23.26
C GLU A 34 -6.21 -2.60 -22.13
N ASN A 35 -6.93 -1.60 -21.58
CA ASN A 35 -6.47 -0.79 -20.46
C ASN A 35 -6.52 -1.53 -19.11
N LEU A 36 -7.26 -2.65 -19.01
CA LEU A 36 -7.33 -3.45 -17.78
C LEU A 36 -5.98 -4.05 -17.38
N ASP A 37 -5.12 -4.37 -18.34
CA ASP A 37 -3.81 -4.93 -18.04
C ASP A 37 -2.95 -4.00 -17.17
N HIS A 38 -3.13 -2.69 -17.32
CA HIS A 38 -2.48 -1.70 -16.45
C HIS A 38 -3.02 -1.73 -15.01
N LEU A 39 -4.29 -2.12 -14.82
CA LEU A 39 -4.91 -2.25 -13.50
C LEU A 39 -4.62 -3.60 -12.83
N ARG A 40 -4.18 -4.59 -13.61
CA ARG A 40 -3.81 -5.91 -13.08
C ARG A 40 -2.40 -5.97 -12.47
N ARG A 41 -1.67 -4.86 -12.49
CA ARG A 41 -0.28 -4.79 -12.03
C ARG A 41 -0.02 -3.49 -11.30
N PRO A 42 0.49 -3.53 -10.06
CA PRO A 42 0.93 -2.32 -9.40
C PRO A 42 2.14 -1.73 -10.13
N LYS A 43 2.18 -0.41 -10.23
CA LYS A 43 3.30 0.31 -10.86
C LYS A 43 4.61 0.15 -10.09
N ARG A 44 4.54 0.14 -8.76
CA ARG A 44 5.71 -0.01 -7.87
C ARG A 44 5.29 -0.63 -6.56
N SER A 45 6.13 -1.51 -6.04
CA SER A 45 6.02 -2.05 -4.68
C SER A 45 7.37 -1.91 -3.99
N LEU A 46 7.37 -1.39 -2.78
CA LEU A 46 8.55 -1.22 -1.94
C LEU A 46 8.32 -1.98 -0.64
N ILE A 47 9.29 -2.81 -0.29
CA ILE A 47 9.38 -3.51 1.00
C ILE A 47 10.55 -2.90 1.74
N VAL A 48 10.34 -2.52 3.00
CA VAL A 48 11.35 -1.87 3.82
C VAL A 48 11.50 -2.56 5.16
N ASN A 49 12.73 -2.61 5.65
CA ASN A 49 13.04 -2.99 7.02
C ASN A 49 13.12 -1.72 7.87
N ILE A 50 12.38 -1.70 8.98
CA ILE A 50 12.23 -0.53 9.84
C ILE A 50 12.86 -0.82 11.21
N PRO A 51 14.13 -0.48 11.43
CA PRO A 51 14.75 -0.58 12.75
C PRO A 51 14.23 0.51 13.68
N VAL A 52 13.75 0.10 14.86
CA VAL A 52 13.20 0.98 15.88
C VAL A 52 13.88 0.71 17.22
N LYS A 53 14.40 1.76 17.84
CA LYS A 53 14.89 1.68 19.21
C LYS A 53 13.69 1.64 20.16
N MET A 54 13.60 0.57 20.95
CA MET A 54 12.56 0.36 21.94
C MET A 54 12.83 1.16 23.23
N ASP A 55 11.84 1.25 24.11
CA ASP A 55 11.95 1.97 25.38
C ASP A 55 12.93 1.28 26.36
N ASP A 56 13.11 -0.03 26.22
CA ASP A 56 14.11 -0.82 26.96
C ASP A 56 15.55 -0.69 26.42
N GLY A 57 15.75 0.10 25.37
CA GLY A 57 17.05 0.33 24.74
C GLY A 57 17.43 -0.69 23.64
N THR A 58 16.67 -1.76 23.47
CA THR A 58 16.88 -2.73 22.38
C THR A 58 16.50 -2.16 21.03
N VAL A 59 16.90 -2.82 19.94
CA VAL A 59 16.45 -2.49 18.59
C VAL A 59 15.59 -3.64 18.07
N ARG A 60 14.33 -3.32 17.71
CA ARG A 60 13.45 -4.26 17.01
C ARG A 60 13.32 -3.85 15.55
N HIS A 61 13.15 -4.85 14.69
CA HIS A 61 12.98 -4.69 13.26
C HIS A 61 11.54 -5.00 12.88
N PHE A 62 10.93 -4.11 12.11
CA PHE A 62 9.58 -4.26 11.58
C PHE A 62 9.61 -4.26 10.06
N GLU A 63 8.70 -4.97 9.44
CA GLU A 63 8.53 -5.01 8.00
C GLU A 63 7.47 -4.00 7.56
N GLY A 64 7.81 -3.17 6.58
CA GLY A 64 6.89 -2.19 6.03
C GLY A 64 6.74 -2.34 4.52
N PHE A 65 5.55 -1.97 4.03
CA PHE A 65 5.18 -2.05 2.61
C PHE A 65 4.66 -0.69 2.15
N ARG A 66 5.02 -0.28 0.93
CA ARG A 66 4.36 0.81 0.22
C ARG A 66 4.13 0.42 -1.21
N VAL A 67 2.87 0.46 -1.66
CA VAL A 67 2.48 0.14 -3.03
C VAL A 67 1.87 1.36 -3.70
N GLN A 68 2.39 1.70 -4.87
CA GLN A 68 1.73 2.58 -5.83
C GLN A 68 1.10 1.71 -6.92
N HIS A 69 -0.22 1.60 -6.90
CA HIS A 69 -0.93 0.82 -7.91
C HIS A 69 -1.01 1.58 -9.23
N SER A 70 -1.47 2.82 -9.21
CA SER A 70 -1.52 3.68 -10.40
C SER A 70 -1.22 5.13 -10.03
N ILE A 71 -0.56 5.84 -10.95
CA ILE A 71 -0.32 7.29 -10.86
C ILE A 71 -0.82 8.02 -12.11
N THR A 72 -1.62 7.35 -12.94
CA THR A 72 -2.10 7.90 -14.23
C THR A 72 -2.96 9.14 -14.03
N ARG A 73 -3.74 9.21 -12.96
CA ARG A 73 -4.61 10.34 -12.62
C ARG A 73 -3.94 11.39 -11.71
N GLY A 74 -2.71 11.14 -11.25
CA GLY A 74 -1.99 12.02 -10.33
C GLY A 74 -1.21 11.23 -9.27
N PRO A 75 -0.70 11.91 -8.24
CA PRO A 75 0.07 11.29 -7.16
C PRO A 75 -0.70 10.15 -6.50
N GLY A 76 0.00 9.12 -6.05
CA GLY A 76 -0.62 7.96 -5.39
C GLY A 76 -1.16 8.33 -4.01
N LYS A 77 -2.50 8.32 -3.83
CA LYS A 77 -3.21 8.57 -2.58
C LYS A 77 -3.60 7.26 -1.90
N GLY A 78 -3.39 7.16 -0.59
CA GLY A 78 -3.83 6.06 0.26
C GLY A 78 -3.16 6.07 1.63
N GLY A 79 -3.87 5.55 2.63
CA GLY A 79 -3.41 5.49 4.03
C GLY A 79 -2.38 4.40 4.28
N VAL A 80 -2.03 4.22 5.56
CA VAL A 80 -1.15 3.17 6.07
C VAL A 80 -1.92 2.31 7.07
N ARG A 81 -1.77 0.99 7.01
CA ARG A 81 -2.34 0.03 7.95
C ARG A 81 -1.25 -0.52 8.87
N PHE A 82 -1.48 -0.50 10.17
CA PHE A 82 -0.65 -1.13 11.20
C PHE A 82 -1.42 -2.35 11.72
N HIS A 83 -0.96 -3.55 11.38
CA HIS A 83 -1.61 -4.80 11.81
C HIS A 83 -0.62 -5.98 11.71
N PRO A 84 -0.68 -6.99 12.60
CA PRO A 84 0.24 -8.13 12.56
C PRO A 84 0.13 -8.97 11.28
N ASP A 85 -1.04 -9.04 10.66
CA ASP A 85 -1.28 -9.86 9.46
C ASP A 85 -1.05 -9.10 8.14
N VAL A 86 -0.57 -7.84 8.20
CA VAL A 86 -0.26 -7.08 6.99
C VAL A 86 0.78 -7.82 6.15
N ASN A 87 0.47 -7.98 4.88
CA ASN A 87 1.37 -8.56 3.88
C ASN A 87 1.31 -7.76 2.57
N LEU A 88 2.23 -8.04 1.65
CA LEU A 88 2.34 -7.32 0.39
C LEU A 88 1.07 -7.45 -0.46
N ASN A 89 0.46 -8.64 -0.52
CA ASN A 89 -0.72 -8.91 -1.34
C ASN A 89 -1.94 -8.12 -0.88
N GLU A 90 -2.13 -8.01 0.44
CA GLU A 90 -3.17 -7.15 1.02
C GLU A 90 -2.94 -5.68 0.65
N VAL A 91 -1.71 -5.19 0.81
CA VAL A 91 -1.39 -3.79 0.50
C VAL A 91 -1.54 -3.49 -0.99
N MET A 92 -1.22 -4.45 -1.88
CA MET A 92 -1.46 -4.34 -3.32
C MET A 92 -2.95 -4.21 -3.64
N ALA A 93 -3.80 -5.08 -3.07
CA ALA A 93 -5.24 -5.04 -3.25
C ALA A 93 -5.83 -3.71 -2.79
N LEU A 94 -5.46 -3.27 -1.58
CA LEU A 94 -5.90 -2.00 -1.03
C LEU A 94 -5.47 -0.81 -1.89
N ALA A 95 -4.27 -0.83 -2.48
CA ALA A 95 -3.80 0.20 -3.41
C ALA A 95 -4.60 0.18 -4.72
N GLY A 96 -4.96 -1.01 -5.22
CA GLY A 96 -5.85 -1.18 -6.38
C GLY A 96 -7.23 -0.59 -6.14
N TRP A 97 -7.86 -0.93 -5.01
CA TRP A 97 -9.14 -0.33 -4.63
C TRP A 97 -9.08 1.19 -4.45
N MET A 98 -7.95 1.74 -3.96
CA MET A 98 -7.76 3.20 -3.91
C MET A 98 -7.71 3.83 -5.30
N THR A 99 -7.11 3.17 -6.31
CA THR A 99 -7.15 3.64 -7.70
C THR A 99 -8.60 3.76 -8.19
N ILE A 100 -9.40 2.71 -8.00
CA ILE A 100 -10.79 2.69 -8.42
C ILE A 100 -11.62 3.74 -7.66
N LYS A 101 -11.43 3.87 -6.34
CA LYS A 101 -12.14 4.86 -5.51
C LYS A 101 -11.84 6.29 -5.95
N CYS A 102 -10.56 6.62 -6.18
CA CYS A 102 -10.18 7.96 -6.65
C CYS A 102 -10.79 8.26 -8.03
N ALA A 103 -10.81 7.27 -8.93
CA ALA A 103 -11.41 7.42 -10.25
C ALA A 103 -12.94 7.63 -10.17
N ALA A 104 -13.63 6.81 -9.37
CA ALA A 104 -15.09 6.89 -9.19
C ALA A 104 -15.55 8.23 -8.61
N LEU A 105 -14.75 8.81 -7.72
CA LEU A 105 -15.01 10.13 -7.12
C LEU A 105 -14.42 11.29 -7.94
N ASN A 106 -13.88 11.00 -9.13
CA ASN A 106 -13.22 11.97 -10.01
C ASN A 106 -12.13 12.80 -9.30
N LEU A 107 -11.39 12.20 -8.38
CA LEU A 107 -10.28 12.85 -7.70
C LEU A 107 -9.03 12.85 -8.60
N PRO A 108 -8.20 13.92 -8.60
CA PRO A 108 -6.98 14.00 -9.39
C PRO A 108 -5.81 13.24 -8.74
N PHE A 109 -6.06 12.02 -8.27
CA PHE A 109 -5.10 11.17 -7.59
C PHE A 109 -5.08 9.75 -8.17
N GLY A 110 -3.90 9.14 -8.15
CA GLY A 110 -3.75 7.70 -8.33
C GLY A 110 -4.05 6.94 -7.05
N GLY A 111 -3.86 5.62 -7.08
CA GLY A 111 -4.04 4.75 -5.93
C GLY A 111 -2.73 4.27 -5.34
N ALA A 112 -2.59 4.41 -4.03
CA ALA A 112 -1.50 3.85 -3.25
C ALA A 112 -1.99 3.31 -1.91
N LYS A 113 -1.17 2.50 -1.26
CA LYS A 113 -1.41 2.02 0.11
C LYS A 113 -0.09 1.71 0.79
N GLY A 114 -0.05 1.94 2.10
CA GLY A 114 1.02 1.51 2.97
C GLY A 114 0.56 0.44 3.97
N GLY A 115 1.52 -0.25 4.56
CA GLY A 115 1.28 -1.17 5.65
C GLY A 115 2.53 -1.43 6.45
N VAL A 116 2.37 -1.68 7.74
CA VAL A 116 3.45 -2.12 8.63
C VAL A 116 2.97 -3.35 9.38
N ARG A 117 3.76 -4.43 9.32
CA ARG A 117 3.48 -5.68 10.04
C ARG A 117 3.84 -5.50 11.50
N VAL A 118 2.87 -5.13 12.32
CA VAL A 118 3.04 -4.87 13.75
C VAL A 118 1.69 -4.94 14.47
N ASP A 119 1.69 -5.42 15.71
CA ASP A 119 0.58 -5.19 16.62
C ASP A 119 0.81 -3.86 17.36
N PRO A 120 0.08 -2.79 17.01
CA PRO A 120 0.28 -1.47 17.62
C PRO A 120 -0.08 -1.43 19.10
N THR A 121 -0.87 -2.39 19.59
CA THR A 121 -1.27 -2.46 21.02
C THR A 121 -0.11 -2.92 21.92
N THR A 122 0.91 -3.55 21.34
CA THR A 122 2.11 -4.02 22.06
C THR A 122 3.19 -2.96 22.17
N LEU A 123 3.01 -1.80 21.55
CA LEU A 123 3.97 -0.71 21.54
C LEU A 123 3.53 0.43 22.43
N SER A 124 4.50 1.10 23.07
CA SER A 124 4.24 2.38 23.71
C SER A 124 3.96 3.48 22.68
N LYS A 125 3.34 4.58 23.11
CA LYS A 125 3.11 5.74 22.25
C LYS A 125 4.41 6.26 21.61
N ASN A 126 5.50 6.28 22.37
CA ASN A 126 6.80 6.75 21.90
C ASN A 126 7.42 5.78 20.88
N GLU A 127 7.27 4.48 21.09
CA GLU A 127 7.72 3.46 20.16
C GLU A 127 6.95 3.52 18.85
N LEU A 128 5.63 3.69 18.91
CA LEU A 128 4.78 3.83 17.74
C LEU A 128 5.12 5.10 16.94
N GLU A 129 5.41 6.21 17.62
CA GLU A 129 5.89 7.44 16.98
C GLU A 129 7.22 7.21 16.26
N ARG A 130 8.21 6.58 16.91
CA ARG A 130 9.49 6.25 16.28
C ARG A 130 9.32 5.35 15.06
N LEU A 131 8.46 4.33 15.18
CA LEU A 131 8.13 3.42 14.07
C LEU A 131 7.53 4.18 12.88
N THR A 132 6.53 5.02 13.15
CA THR A 132 5.85 5.80 12.12
C THR A 132 6.81 6.78 11.41
N ARG A 133 7.62 7.51 12.18
CA ARG A 133 8.62 8.42 11.61
C ARG A 133 9.63 7.69 10.74
N ARG A 134 10.14 6.55 11.22
CA ARG A 134 11.11 5.76 10.45
C ARG A 134 10.48 5.17 9.20
N TYR A 135 9.28 4.60 9.29
CA TYR A 135 8.54 4.12 8.12
C TYR A 135 8.35 5.22 7.07
N THR A 136 7.91 6.41 7.48
CA THR A 136 7.72 7.56 6.57
C THR A 136 9.00 7.92 5.83
N THR A 137 10.15 7.91 6.53
CA THR A 137 11.45 8.18 5.92
C THR A 137 11.79 7.13 4.85
N GLU A 138 11.58 5.84 5.14
CA GLU A 138 11.90 4.74 4.22
C GLU A 138 11.04 4.76 2.95
N ILE A 139 9.74 5.09 3.07
CA ILE A 139 8.85 5.09 1.91
C ILE A 139 8.91 6.38 1.07
N ASN A 140 9.64 7.39 1.50
CA ASN A 140 9.73 8.69 0.81
C ASN A 140 10.17 8.58 -0.65
N LEU A 141 10.95 7.55 -0.99
CA LEU A 141 11.40 7.24 -2.36
C LEU A 141 10.25 7.11 -3.37
N ILE A 142 9.07 6.69 -2.92
CA ILE A 142 7.88 6.49 -3.76
C ILE A 142 6.66 7.27 -3.27
N CYS A 143 6.82 8.13 -2.27
CA CYS A 143 5.82 9.12 -1.89
C CYS A 143 6.06 10.39 -2.72
N LEU A 144 5.29 10.57 -3.79
CA LEU A 144 5.46 11.67 -4.76
C LEU A 144 5.02 13.04 -4.26
N LEU A 145 4.59 13.19 -3.04
CA LEU A 145 4.37 14.49 -2.44
C LEU A 145 5.69 14.96 -1.82
N TYR A 146 6.38 15.75 -2.55
CA TYR A 146 7.51 16.58 -2.11
C TYR A 146 6.99 17.70 -1.18
N THR A 147 6.26 17.32 -0.16
CA THR A 147 5.75 18.26 0.84
C THR A 147 6.01 17.69 2.23
N SER A 148 6.49 18.56 3.09
CA SER A 148 6.71 18.36 4.53
C SER A 148 5.49 17.83 5.31
N ASP A 149 4.33 17.73 4.66
CA ASP A 149 3.04 17.42 5.27
C ASP A 149 2.69 15.92 5.26
N ALA A 150 3.53 15.06 4.67
CA ALA A 150 3.28 13.61 4.67
C ALA A 150 3.30 12.96 6.07
N ALA A 151 3.83 13.65 7.07
CA ALA A 151 3.83 13.22 8.48
C ALA A 151 2.48 13.48 9.18
N ASP A 152 1.69 14.45 8.71
CA ASP A 152 0.44 14.85 9.34
C ASP A 152 -0.78 14.05 8.82
N GLU A 153 -0.66 13.38 7.65
CA GLU A 153 -1.74 12.59 7.07
C GLU A 153 -1.68 11.08 7.43
N ALA A 154 -0.80 10.65 8.32
CA ALA A 154 -0.85 9.30 8.86
C ALA A 154 -2.05 9.17 9.81
N THR A 155 -3.25 9.16 9.26
CA THR A 155 -4.45 8.77 10.01
C THR A 155 -4.31 7.29 10.33
N ILE A 156 -3.96 7.01 11.57
CA ILE A 156 -3.99 5.68 12.17
C ILE A 156 -5.48 5.32 12.31
N VAL A 157 -5.91 4.35 11.52
CA VAL A 157 -7.23 3.71 11.63
C VAL A 157 -7.01 2.26 11.97
#